data_e510150c7a34b6715b21c98f2dd5daf3
#
_entry.id   e510150c7a34b6715b21c98f2dd5daf3
#
_cell.length_a   1.000
_cell.length_b   1.000
_cell.length_c   1.000
_cell.angle_alpha   90.00
_cell.angle_beta   90.00
_cell.angle_gamma   90.00
#
_symmetry.space_group_name_H-M   'P 1'
#
loop_
_entity.id
_entity.type
_entity.pdbx_description
1 polymer ?
#
loop_
_entity_poly.entity_id
_entity_poly.type
_entity_poly.pdbx_seq_one_letter_code
_entity_poly.pdbx_strand_id
1 'polypeptide(L)'
;MFHTSQFLTRLQAFGKQLPKRWLVLGSGQSASESVLELVSRDPAIEVHSVHRSAGFKLTQLGQFPNRVFAPDHVDYFHSLNPAARQGFLDWSRSTNYAGIDPDESQKLFSLIYEDSIAGRTRLHTYAYSLISAIEHTADGYRIELTDTFSQRTRMLEVDALVLGTGYQQYLIPPLLS
;
A
#
# COMPACT_ATOMS: atom_id res chain seq x y z
N MET A 1 7.17 8.70 -11.14
CA MET A 1 6.66 7.41 -10.59
C MET A 1 7.84 6.59 -10.05
N PHE A 2 7.70 5.94 -8.88
CA PHE A 2 8.72 5.11 -8.25
C PHE A 2 8.11 4.15 -7.22
N HIS A 3 8.86 3.08 -6.88
CA HIS A 3 8.44 2.10 -5.87
C HIS A 3 8.76 2.57 -4.44
N THR A 4 8.00 2.08 -3.43
CA THR A 4 8.20 2.43 -2.00
C THR A 4 9.62 2.18 -1.51
N SER A 5 10.37 1.21 -2.07
CA SER A 5 11.78 0.98 -1.73
C SER A 5 12.70 2.18 -2.01
N GLN A 6 12.28 3.11 -2.86
CA GLN A 6 13.01 4.33 -3.19
C GLN A 6 12.43 5.58 -2.54
N PHE A 7 11.40 5.43 -1.70
CA PHE A 7 10.56 6.54 -1.25
C PHE A 7 11.37 7.66 -0.61
N LEU A 8 12.14 7.37 0.43
CA LEU A 8 12.92 8.39 1.14
C LEU A 8 13.97 9.07 0.25
N THR A 9 14.67 8.28 -0.58
CA THR A 9 15.67 8.81 -1.52
C THR A 9 15.03 9.75 -2.53
N ARG A 10 13.84 9.40 -3.05
CA ARG A 10 13.10 10.25 -3.99
C ARG A 10 12.56 11.51 -3.34
N LEU A 11 12.04 11.42 -2.10
CA LEU A 11 11.63 12.61 -1.35
C LEU A 11 12.78 13.58 -1.14
N GLN A 12 13.97 13.09 -0.79
CA GLN A 12 15.17 13.91 -0.66
C GLN A 12 15.55 14.60 -1.98
N ALA A 13 15.42 13.89 -3.11
CA ALA A 13 15.72 14.45 -4.44
C ALA A 13 14.78 15.59 -4.85
N PHE A 14 13.53 15.63 -4.38
CA PHE A 14 12.62 16.77 -4.58
C PHE A 14 13.03 18.01 -3.78
N GLY A 15 13.84 17.84 -2.74
CA GLY A 15 14.29 18.94 -1.88
C GLY A 15 13.14 19.63 -1.13
N LYS A 16 13.10 20.98 -1.19
CA LYS A 16 12.09 21.77 -0.46
C LYS A 16 10.76 21.91 -1.21
N GLN A 17 10.72 21.61 -2.51
CA GLN A 17 9.54 21.77 -3.36
C GLN A 17 8.95 20.39 -3.69
N LEU A 18 8.17 19.86 -2.76
CA LEU A 18 7.48 18.59 -2.99
C LEU A 18 6.29 18.79 -3.94
N PRO A 19 6.02 17.80 -4.81
CA PRO A 19 4.74 17.68 -5.50
C PRO A 19 3.56 17.83 -4.55
N LYS A 20 2.46 18.38 -5.00
CA LYS A 20 1.30 18.63 -4.12
C LYS A 20 0.25 17.54 -4.21
N ARG A 21 0.08 16.92 -5.37
CA ARG A 21 -0.89 15.84 -5.60
C ARG A 21 -0.15 14.53 -5.80
N TRP A 22 -0.35 13.61 -4.88
CA TRP A 22 0.30 12.31 -4.89
C TRP A 22 -0.71 11.19 -5.08
N LEU A 23 -0.33 10.15 -5.81
CA LEU A 23 -1.03 8.88 -5.77
C LEU A 23 -0.15 7.84 -5.10
N VAL A 24 -0.70 7.12 -4.11
CA VAL A 24 -0.06 5.97 -3.47
C VAL A 24 -0.90 4.73 -3.80
N LEU A 25 -0.32 3.81 -4.55
CA LEU A 25 -0.94 2.53 -4.90
C LEU A 25 -0.52 1.45 -3.92
N GLY A 26 -1.48 0.88 -3.21
CA GLY A 26 -1.25 -0.23 -2.29
C GLY A 26 -1.93 -0.07 -0.94
N SER A 27 -2.03 -1.16 -0.18
CA SER A 27 -2.71 -1.22 1.12
C SER A 27 -1.89 -1.92 2.21
N GLY A 28 -0.59 -2.15 1.98
CA GLY A 28 0.33 -2.70 2.97
C GLY A 28 1.05 -1.61 3.76
N GLN A 29 1.90 -2.02 4.72
CA GLN A 29 2.63 -1.16 5.66
C GLN A 29 3.39 -0.03 4.96
N SER A 30 4.22 -0.35 3.94
CA SER A 30 4.99 0.68 3.24
C SER A 30 4.13 1.73 2.50
N ALA A 31 2.92 1.36 2.08
CA ALA A 31 1.98 2.31 1.47
C ALA A 31 1.39 3.24 2.54
N SER A 32 0.97 2.71 3.71
CA SER A 32 0.44 3.51 4.82
C SER A 32 1.47 4.51 5.36
N GLU A 33 2.71 4.05 5.56
CA GLU A 33 3.82 4.90 5.99
C GLU A 33 4.12 6.01 4.98
N SER A 34 4.07 5.68 3.66
CA SER A 34 4.25 6.69 2.61
C SER A 34 3.15 7.76 2.63
N VAL A 35 1.89 7.37 2.84
CA VAL A 35 0.76 8.30 2.97
C VAL A 35 0.97 9.23 4.18
N LEU A 36 1.24 8.66 5.36
CA LEU A 36 1.44 9.43 6.59
C LEU A 36 2.61 10.39 6.48
N GLU A 37 3.73 9.93 5.93
CA GLU A 37 4.91 10.77 5.72
C GLU A 37 4.60 11.95 4.78
N LEU A 38 3.94 11.73 3.65
CA LEU A 38 3.59 12.78 2.70
C LEU A 38 2.71 13.86 3.34
N VAL A 39 1.63 13.48 4.00
CA VAL A 39 0.69 14.44 4.61
C VAL A 39 1.29 15.17 5.80
N SER A 40 2.34 14.62 6.45
CA SER A 40 3.05 15.27 7.54
C SER A 40 4.02 16.35 7.08
N ARG A 41 4.51 16.26 5.84
CA ARG A 41 5.54 17.16 5.29
C ARG A 41 5.03 18.56 4.98
N ASP A 42 3.82 18.66 4.48
CA ASP A 42 3.24 19.95 4.08
C ASP A 42 1.70 19.83 4.12
N PRO A 43 1.00 20.75 4.81
CA PRO A 43 -0.46 20.74 4.90
C PRO A 43 -1.16 20.96 3.55
N ALA A 44 -0.45 21.39 2.50
CA ALA A 44 -0.96 21.54 1.14
C ALA A 44 -0.80 20.28 0.28
N ILE A 45 -0.21 19.21 0.81
CA ILE A 45 -0.12 17.93 0.10
C ILE A 45 -1.45 17.19 0.18
N GLU A 46 -1.94 16.75 -0.98
CA GLU A 46 -3.07 15.83 -1.13
C GLU A 46 -2.58 14.46 -1.60
N VAL A 47 -3.10 13.42 -0.98
CA VAL A 47 -2.75 12.03 -1.31
C VAL A 47 -3.98 11.25 -1.74
N HIS A 48 -3.93 10.68 -2.92
CA HIS A 48 -4.91 9.73 -3.46
C HIS A 48 -4.42 8.31 -3.19
N SER A 49 -5.00 7.63 -2.21
CA SER A 49 -4.63 6.26 -1.81
C SER A 49 -5.55 5.25 -2.50
N VAL A 50 -4.96 4.42 -3.36
CA VAL A 50 -5.69 3.49 -4.25
C VAL A 50 -5.50 2.05 -3.77
N HIS A 51 -6.61 1.34 -3.56
CA HIS A 51 -6.63 0.00 -2.98
C HIS A 51 -7.45 -0.97 -3.83
N ARG A 52 -6.92 -2.18 -4.06
CA ARG A 52 -7.67 -3.30 -4.65
C ARG A 52 -8.71 -3.89 -3.69
N SER A 53 -8.52 -3.71 -2.39
CA SER A 53 -9.40 -4.13 -1.29
C SER A 53 -10.22 -2.94 -0.77
N ALA A 54 -10.95 -3.15 0.33
CA ALA A 54 -11.70 -2.10 1.01
C ALA A 54 -10.85 -0.93 1.53
N GLY A 55 -9.54 -1.11 1.63
CA GLY A 55 -8.59 -0.13 2.15
C GLY A 55 -7.46 -0.80 2.91
N PHE A 56 -6.87 -0.09 3.83
CA PHE A 56 -5.89 -0.65 4.76
C PHE A 56 -6.59 -1.60 5.73
N LYS A 57 -6.04 -2.79 5.90
CA LYS A 57 -6.48 -3.75 6.91
C LYS A 57 -5.39 -3.99 7.93
N LEU A 58 -5.77 -4.33 9.16
CA LEU A 58 -4.81 -4.65 10.21
C LEU A 58 -4.10 -5.97 9.94
N THR A 59 -2.83 -6.05 10.32
CA THR A 59 -2.13 -7.32 10.50
C THR A 59 -2.83 -8.15 11.59
N GLN A 60 -2.81 -9.46 11.44
CA GLN A 60 -3.41 -10.36 12.43
C GLN A 60 -2.41 -10.60 13.57
N LEU A 61 -2.49 -9.78 14.61
CA LEU A 61 -1.61 -9.86 15.79
C LEU A 61 -2.09 -10.85 16.86
N GLY A 62 -3.21 -11.53 16.63
CA GLY A 62 -3.76 -12.52 17.58
C GLY A 62 -2.85 -13.73 17.71
N GLN A 63 -2.81 -14.33 18.92
CA GLN A 63 -1.94 -15.48 19.22
C GLN A 63 -2.22 -16.70 18.31
N PHE A 64 -3.49 -16.98 18.00
CA PHE A 64 -3.85 -18.12 17.14
C PHE A 64 -3.45 -17.91 15.68
N PRO A 65 -3.74 -16.78 15.01
CA PRO A 65 -3.22 -16.54 13.67
C PRO A 65 -1.70 -16.58 13.59
N ASN A 66 -1.00 -16.07 14.61
CA ASN A 66 0.46 -16.03 14.65
C ASN A 66 1.12 -17.41 14.91
N ARG A 67 0.34 -18.45 15.23
CA ARG A 67 0.89 -19.82 15.33
C ARG A 67 1.51 -20.34 14.04
N VAL A 68 1.16 -19.75 12.87
CA VAL A 68 1.81 -20.10 11.60
C VAL A 68 3.34 -19.88 11.60
N PHE A 69 3.85 -19.09 12.55
CA PHE A 69 5.28 -18.84 12.74
C PHE A 69 5.92 -19.71 13.82
N ALA A 70 5.16 -20.58 14.47
CA ALA A 70 5.67 -21.47 15.50
C ALA A 70 6.41 -22.69 14.90
N PRO A 71 7.39 -23.29 15.59
CA PRO A 71 8.18 -24.40 15.08
C PRO A 71 7.35 -25.60 14.60
N ASP A 72 6.28 -25.94 15.31
CA ASP A 72 5.36 -27.03 14.93
C ASP A 72 4.66 -26.77 13.57
N HIS A 73 4.41 -25.51 13.23
CA HIS A 73 3.88 -25.13 11.92
C HIS A 73 4.93 -25.21 10.81
N VAL A 74 6.20 -24.99 11.12
CA VAL A 74 7.31 -25.19 10.17
C VAL A 74 7.37 -26.67 9.77
N ASP A 75 7.32 -27.59 10.74
CA ASP A 75 7.31 -29.04 10.50
C ASP A 75 6.08 -29.45 9.69
N TYR A 76 4.90 -28.93 10.05
CA TYR A 76 3.68 -29.15 9.30
C TYR A 76 3.82 -28.68 7.83
N PHE A 77 4.30 -27.46 7.61
CA PHE A 77 4.50 -26.91 6.26
C PHE A 77 5.45 -27.76 5.42
N HIS A 78 6.57 -28.22 6.01
CA HIS A 78 7.52 -29.07 5.33
C HIS A 78 6.96 -30.46 4.99
N SER A 79 6.03 -30.98 5.79
CA SER A 79 5.36 -32.24 5.51
C SER A 79 4.40 -32.20 4.31
N LEU A 80 3.96 -31.02 3.90
CA LEU A 80 3.02 -30.84 2.80
C LEU A 80 3.69 -31.09 1.44
N ASN A 81 2.91 -31.58 0.47
CA ASN A 81 3.33 -31.61 -0.92
C ASN A 81 3.39 -30.20 -1.54
N PRO A 82 4.06 -30.02 -2.71
CA PRO A 82 4.26 -28.69 -3.29
C PRO A 82 2.96 -27.91 -3.55
N ALA A 83 1.89 -28.56 -4.02
CA ALA A 83 0.61 -27.90 -4.29
C ALA A 83 -0.06 -27.43 -2.99
N ALA A 84 -0.02 -28.25 -1.94
CA ALA A 84 -0.55 -27.88 -0.63
C ALA A 84 0.26 -26.77 0.03
N ARG A 85 1.60 -26.73 -0.14
CA ARG A 85 2.44 -25.62 0.31
C ARG A 85 2.05 -24.32 -0.35
N GLN A 86 1.82 -24.33 -1.67
CA GLN A 86 1.39 -23.13 -2.39
C GLN A 86 0.03 -22.64 -1.86
N GLY A 87 -0.94 -23.53 -1.70
CA GLY A 87 -2.24 -23.19 -1.13
C GLY A 87 -2.14 -22.62 0.30
N PHE A 88 -1.25 -23.18 1.12
CA PHE A 88 -0.97 -22.66 2.47
C PHE A 88 -0.38 -21.25 2.42
N LEU A 89 0.60 -20.99 1.55
CA LEU A 89 1.22 -19.68 1.38
C LEU A 89 0.19 -18.63 0.91
N ASP A 90 -0.67 -18.98 -0.04
CA ASP A 90 -1.72 -18.10 -0.53
C ASP A 90 -2.73 -17.76 0.57
N TRP A 91 -3.12 -18.73 1.37
CA TRP A 91 -4.02 -18.55 2.50
C TRP A 91 -3.36 -17.69 3.61
N SER A 92 -2.12 -17.98 3.97
CA SER A 92 -1.41 -17.29 5.06
C SER A 92 -0.93 -15.88 4.69
N ARG A 93 -0.88 -15.54 3.40
CA ARG A 93 -0.41 -14.23 2.92
C ARG A 93 -1.13 -13.06 3.57
N SER A 94 -2.38 -13.23 3.96
CA SER A 94 -3.18 -12.19 4.60
C SER A 94 -2.88 -11.99 6.09
N THR A 95 -2.14 -12.88 6.74
CA THR A 95 -1.87 -12.80 8.18
C THR A 95 -0.87 -11.69 8.51
N ASN A 96 0.18 -11.51 7.71
CA ASN A 96 1.26 -10.57 8.02
C ASN A 96 1.65 -9.65 6.85
N TYR A 97 1.71 -10.16 5.62
CA TYR A 97 2.31 -9.44 4.49
C TYR A 97 1.35 -8.49 3.72
N ALA A 98 0.11 -8.36 4.12
CA ALA A 98 -0.88 -7.54 3.43
C ALA A 98 -1.68 -6.65 4.38
N GLY A 99 -1.21 -6.46 5.61
CA GLY A 99 -1.83 -5.62 6.63
C GLY A 99 -0.92 -4.48 7.04
N ILE A 100 -1.46 -3.59 7.87
CA ILE A 100 -0.75 -2.47 8.52
C ILE A 100 -0.83 -2.62 10.03
N ASP A 101 0.09 -2.00 10.73
CA ASP A 101 0.07 -1.97 12.18
C ASP A 101 -1.11 -1.15 12.73
N PRO A 102 -1.63 -1.47 13.93
CA PRO A 102 -2.73 -0.73 14.54
C PRO A 102 -2.47 0.77 14.69
N ASP A 103 -1.24 1.15 15.00
CA ASP A 103 -0.84 2.54 15.18
C ASP A 103 -0.95 3.35 13.88
N GLU A 104 -0.52 2.79 12.76
CA GLU A 104 -0.66 3.42 11.44
C GLU A 104 -2.13 3.55 11.05
N SER A 105 -2.93 2.51 11.31
CA SER A 105 -4.37 2.55 11.07
C SER A 105 -5.04 3.66 11.86
N GLN A 106 -4.70 3.79 13.15
CA GLN A 106 -5.24 4.82 14.00
C GLN A 106 -4.83 6.23 13.54
N LYS A 107 -3.56 6.44 13.16
CA LYS A 107 -3.06 7.73 12.64
C LYS A 107 -3.79 8.13 11.36
N LEU A 108 -3.98 7.20 10.41
CA LEU A 108 -4.71 7.45 9.16
C LEU A 108 -6.17 7.84 9.42
N PHE A 109 -6.82 7.14 10.34
CA PHE A 109 -8.21 7.43 10.69
C PHE A 109 -8.34 8.78 11.40
N SER A 110 -7.42 9.09 12.33
CA SER A 110 -7.37 10.38 13.01
C SER A 110 -7.13 11.54 12.03
N LEU A 111 -6.25 11.35 11.03
CA LEU A 111 -6.03 12.33 9.97
C LEU A 111 -7.32 12.64 9.19
N ILE A 112 -8.05 11.61 8.77
CA ILE A 112 -9.33 11.79 8.05
C ILE A 112 -10.35 12.52 8.93
N TYR A 113 -10.45 12.14 10.19
CA TYR A 113 -11.36 12.74 11.16
C TYR A 113 -11.02 14.22 11.42
N GLU A 114 -9.77 14.54 11.72
CA GLU A 114 -9.30 15.90 11.97
C GLU A 114 -9.50 16.80 10.74
N ASP A 115 -9.20 16.31 9.56
CA ASP A 115 -9.40 17.04 8.32
C ASP A 115 -10.88 17.30 8.05
N SER A 116 -11.78 16.36 8.38
CA SER A 116 -13.23 16.56 8.26
C SER A 116 -13.74 17.68 9.17
N ILE A 117 -13.22 17.78 10.40
CA ILE A 117 -13.55 18.87 11.33
C ILE A 117 -13.02 20.22 10.80
N ALA A 118 -11.83 20.20 10.21
CA ALA A 118 -11.20 21.39 9.64
C ALA A 118 -11.79 21.82 8.27
N GLY A 119 -12.78 21.09 7.74
CA GLY A 119 -13.41 21.36 6.45
C GLY A 119 -12.47 21.18 5.26
N ARG A 120 -11.47 20.30 5.36
CA ARG A 120 -10.50 19.99 4.31
C ARG A 120 -10.38 18.48 4.10
N THR A 121 -9.72 18.06 3.03
CA THR A 121 -9.43 16.65 2.74
C THR A 121 -8.03 16.54 2.14
N ARG A 122 -7.09 15.97 2.88
CA ARG A 122 -5.72 15.68 2.40
C ARG A 122 -5.54 14.23 1.97
N LEU A 123 -6.34 13.33 2.49
CA LEU A 123 -6.30 11.91 2.14
C LEU A 123 -7.62 11.50 1.48
N HIS A 124 -7.54 11.13 0.21
CA HIS A 124 -8.62 10.56 -0.57
C HIS A 124 -8.40 9.06 -0.72
N THR A 125 -9.37 8.24 -0.34
CA THR A 125 -9.27 6.77 -0.42
C THR A 125 -10.16 6.23 -1.55
N TYR A 126 -9.59 5.35 -2.37
CA TYR A 126 -10.28 4.70 -3.50
C TYR A 126 -10.23 3.19 -3.28
N ALA A 127 -11.24 2.67 -2.59
CA ALA A 127 -11.41 1.24 -2.36
C ALA A 127 -11.81 0.52 -3.66
N TYR A 128 -11.49 -0.77 -3.74
CA TYR A 128 -11.87 -1.67 -4.84
C TYR A 128 -11.49 -1.14 -6.23
N SER A 129 -10.42 -0.37 -6.32
CA SER A 129 -10.01 0.33 -7.53
C SER A 129 -8.70 -0.21 -8.08
N LEU A 130 -8.64 -0.31 -9.41
CA LEU A 130 -7.46 -0.65 -10.18
C LEU A 130 -7.08 0.54 -11.05
N ILE A 131 -5.79 0.72 -11.29
CA ILE A 131 -5.31 1.64 -12.31
C ILE A 131 -5.49 0.93 -13.66
N SER A 132 -6.37 1.44 -14.52
CA SER A 132 -6.63 0.92 -15.88
C SER A 132 -5.76 1.60 -16.94
N ALA A 133 -5.39 2.87 -16.72
CA ALA A 133 -4.48 3.59 -17.60
C ALA A 133 -3.64 4.63 -16.84
N ILE A 134 -2.42 4.87 -17.34
CA ILE A 134 -1.51 5.92 -16.89
C ILE A 134 -1.01 6.66 -18.13
N GLU A 135 -1.25 7.95 -18.19
CA GLU A 135 -0.71 8.85 -19.20
C GLU A 135 0.26 9.84 -18.54
N HIS A 136 1.47 9.98 -19.09
CA HIS A 136 2.41 11.02 -18.67
C HIS A 136 2.06 12.33 -19.37
N THR A 137 1.84 13.40 -18.61
CA THR A 137 1.54 14.73 -19.13
C THR A 137 2.70 15.68 -18.88
N ALA A 138 2.62 16.90 -19.38
CA ALA A 138 3.63 17.94 -19.11
C ALA A 138 3.78 18.25 -17.62
N ASP A 139 2.68 18.17 -16.86
CA ASP A 139 2.60 18.60 -15.46
C ASP A 139 2.52 17.43 -14.47
N GLY A 140 2.67 16.17 -14.93
CA GLY A 140 2.57 15.00 -14.05
C GLY A 140 1.96 13.78 -14.74
N TYR A 141 0.89 13.24 -14.16
CA TYR A 141 0.24 12.02 -14.64
C TYR A 141 -1.27 12.16 -14.61
N ARG A 142 -1.92 11.70 -15.69
CA ARG A 142 -3.35 11.45 -15.73
C ARG A 142 -3.57 9.95 -15.54
N ILE A 143 -4.38 9.62 -14.53
CA ILE A 143 -4.61 8.25 -14.09
C ILE A 143 -6.08 7.92 -14.27
N GLU A 144 -6.36 6.82 -14.95
CA GLU A 144 -7.70 6.25 -14.97
C GLU A 144 -7.80 5.14 -13.91
N LEU A 145 -8.77 5.29 -13.02
CA LEU A 145 -9.15 4.26 -12.05
C LEU A 145 -10.44 3.58 -12.47
N THR A 146 -10.48 2.26 -12.37
CA THR A 146 -11.69 1.47 -12.59
C THR A 146 -12.08 0.76 -11.30
N ASP A 147 -13.31 0.97 -10.84
CA ASP A 147 -13.88 0.21 -9.72
C ASP A 147 -14.14 -1.24 -10.16
N THR A 148 -13.61 -2.19 -9.39
CA THR A 148 -13.60 -3.62 -9.73
C THR A 148 -15.01 -4.23 -9.82
N PHE A 149 -15.96 -3.71 -9.02
CA PHE A 149 -17.32 -4.26 -8.93
C PHE A 149 -18.31 -3.50 -9.84
N SER A 150 -18.32 -2.17 -9.74
CA SER A 150 -19.27 -1.35 -10.50
C SER A 150 -18.80 -1.03 -11.93
N GLN A 151 -17.53 -1.31 -12.24
CA GLN A 151 -16.89 -0.99 -13.53
C GLN A 151 -16.92 0.51 -13.89
N ARG A 152 -17.21 1.37 -12.92
CA ARG A 152 -17.18 2.81 -13.12
C ARG A 152 -15.74 3.29 -13.18
N THR A 153 -15.48 4.19 -14.11
CA THR A 153 -14.17 4.83 -14.28
C THR A 153 -14.14 6.22 -13.65
N ARG A 154 -12.95 6.63 -13.24
CA ARG A 154 -12.66 7.95 -12.70
C ARG A 154 -11.29 8.40 -13.15
N MET A 155 -11.18 9.67 -13.55
CA MET A 155 -9.89 10.28 -13.90
C MET A 155 -9.34 11.06 -12.71
N LEU A 156 -8.04 10.91 -12.47
CA LEU A 156 -7.27 11.70 -11.49
C LEU A 156 -6.08 12.35 -12.21
N GLU A 157 -5.73 13.55 -11.77
CA GLU A 157 -4.50 14.21 -12.16
C GLU A 157 -3.60 14.35 -10.94
N VAL A 158 -2.40 13.82 -11.02
CA VAL A 158 -1.42 13.82 -9.92
C VAL A 158 -0.04 14.18 -10.41
N ASP A 159 0.77 14.76 -9.54
CA ASP A 159 2.11 15.21 -9.87
C ASP A 159 3.14 14.09 -9.69
N ALA A 160 2.87 13.14 -8.78
CA ALA A 160 3.76 12.01 -8.50
C ALA A 160 3.01 10.75 -8.10
N LEU A 161 3.63 9.57 -8.38
CA LEU A 161 3.10 8.25 -8.02
C LEU A 161 4.11 7.48 -7.18
N VAL A 162 3.59 6.86 -6.11
CA VAL A 162 4.30 5.88 -5.26
C VAL A 162 3.64 4.51 -5.42
N LEU A 163 4.45 3.51 -5.77
CA LEU A 163 3.99 2.14 -5.98
C LEU A 163 4.30 1.30 -4.75
N GLY A 164 3.30 1.05 -3.91
CA GLY A 164 3.35 0.14 -2.76
C GLY A 164 2.88 -1.27 -3.13
N THR A 165 3.42 -1.82 -4.24
CA THR A 165 2.98 -3.09 -4.82
C THR A 165 3.60 -4.33 -4.17
N GLY A 166 4.41 -4.14 -3.12
CA GLY A 166 5.11 -5.21 -2.42
C GLY A 166 6.40 -5.62 -3.10
N TYR A 167 6.98 -6.71 -2.61
CA TYR A 167 8.28 -7.23 -3.05
C TYR A 167 8.11 -8.63 -3.61
N GLN A 168 8.95 -8.98 -4.60
CA GLN A 168 9.13 -10.37 -5.01
C GLN A 168 10.16 -11.03 -4.10
N GLN A 169 9.82 -12.22 -3.61
CA GLN A 169 10.78 -13.07 -2.92
C GLN A 169 11.54 -13.90 -3.96
N TYR A 170 12.87 -13.89 -3.89
CA TYR A 170 13.68 -14.87 -4.59
C TYR A 170 13.66 -16.17 -3.77
N LEU A 171 13.26 -17.28 -4.38
CA LEU A 171 13.25 -18.59 -3.74
C LEU A 171 14.66 -19.07 -3.36
N ILE A 172 15.67 -18.67 -4.15
CA ILE A 172 17.07 -18.99 -3.90
C ILE A 172 17.87 -17.70 -4.14
N PRO A 173 18.66 -17.21 -3.16
CA PRO A 173 19.56 -16.08 -3.38
C PRO A 173 20.53 -16.37 -4.54
N PRO A 174 20.86 -15.39 -5.40
CA PRO A 174 21.78 -15.59 -6.54
C PRO A 174 23.16 -16.15 -6.15
N LEU A 175 23.57 -15.94 -4.89
CA LEU A 175 24.83 -16.48 -4.34
C LEU A 175 24.78 -18.00 -4.05
N LEU A 176 23.60 -18.62 -4.09
CA LEU A 176 23.39 -20.04 -3.80
C LEU A 176 22.85 -20.80 -5.02
N SER A 177 22.72 -20.15 -6.17
CA SER A 177 22.27 -20.75 -7.44
C SER A 177 23.43 -21.18 -8.31
#